data_e6f35cc50a9393612e4c8625fc3e6ad5
#
_entry.id   e6f35cc50a9393612e4c8625fc3e6ad5
#
_cell.length_a   1.000
_cell.length_b   1.000
_cell.length_c   1.000
_cell.angle_alpha   90.00
_cell.angle_beta   90.00
_cell.angle_gamma   90.00
#
_symmetry.space_group_name_H-M   'P 1'
#
loop_
_entity.id
_entity.type
_entity.pdbx_description
1 polymer ?
#
loop_
_entity_poly.entity_id
_entity_poly.type
_entity_poly.pdbx_seq_one_letter_code
_entity_poly.pdbx_strand_id
1 'polypeptide(L)'
;MKRIDIPGPSALADAAREFAGIIGDRRHIAFYGDMGAGKTTFIRSLASVLGMPGDEAANSPSFSLVNEYTTPSGIIYHFDFYRLDSVEEALDIGIEEYFDSGALCLMEWPERIIPILPEDTVTVKITVNDDDSRTLLISE
;
A
#
# COMPACT_ATOMS: atom_id res chain seq x y z
N MET A 1 -14.53 2.06 -11.43
CA MET A 1 -13.44 1.10 -11.17
C MET A 1 -12.39 1.19 -12.26
N LYS A 2 -11.13 1.24 -11.87
CA LYS A 2 -10.02 1.30 -12.83
C LYS A 2 -9.17 0.04 -12.74
N ARG A 3 -8.52 -0.31 -13.85
CA ARG A 3 -7.74 -1.54 -13.93
C ARG A 3 -6.34 -1.24 -14.46
N ILE A 4 -5.33 -1.85 -13.83
CA ILE A 4 -3.95 -1.82 -14.30
C ILE A 4 -3.48 -3.27 -14.45
N ASP A 5 -2.93 -3.61 -15.61
CA ASP A 5 -2.34 -4.93 -15.84
C ASP A 5 -0.83 -4.82 -15.77
N ILE A 6 -0.21 -5.77 -15.06
CA ILE A 6 1.24 -5.85 -14.90
C ILE A 6 1.70 -7.17 -15.52
N PRO A 7 2.16 -7.14 -16.78
CA PRO A 7 2.55 -8.39 -17.48
C PRO A 7 3.71 -9.12 -16.83
N GLY A 8 4.61 -8.40 -16.19
CA GLY A 8 5.76 -9.00 -15.51
C GLY A 8 6.50 -7.95 -14.68
N PRO A 9 7.58 -8.38 -13.99
CA PRO A 9 8.33 -7.47 -13.10
C PRO A 9 8.90 -6.23 -13.79
N SER A 10 9.23 -6.32 -15.07
CA SER A 10 9.78 -5.17 -15.82
C SER A 10 8.76 -4.05 -16.02
N ALA A 11 7.47 -4.36 -15.93
CA ALA A 11 6.38 -3.37 -16.07
C ALA A 11 5.94 -2.77 -14.74
N LEU A 12 6.55 -3.18 -13.63
CA LEU A 12 6.09 -2.81 -12.30
C LEU A 12 6.21 -1.30 -12.04
N ALA A 13 7.33 -0.70 -12.43
CA ALA A 13 7.55 0.73 -12.21
C ALA A 13 6.56 1.58 -13.01
N ASP A 14 6.28 1.20 -14.25
CA ASP A 14 5.30 1.92 -15.09
C ASP A 14 3.89 1.79 -14.50
N ALA A 15 3.53 0.61 -14.02
CA ALA A 15 2.25 0.40 -13.37
C ALA A 15 2.13 1.26 -12.10
N ALA A 16 3.20 1.38 -11.33
CA ALA A 16 3.20 2.21 -10.13
C ALA A 16 3.04 3.69 -10.48
N ARG A 17 3.65 4.17 -11.56
CA ARG A 17 3.48 5.55 -12.03
C ARG A 17 2.05 5.81 -12.48
N GLU A 18 1.46 4.88 -13.19
CA GLU A 18 0.06 4.98 -13.62
C GLU A 18 -0.86 5.01 -12.40
N PHE A 19 -0.60 4.17 -11.41
CA PHE A 19 -1.36 4.12 -10.17
C PHE A 19 -1.26 5.45 -9.42
N ALA A 20 -0.06 6.02 -9.33
CA ALA A 20 0.14 7.31 -8.65
C ALA A 20 -0.71 8.41 -9.28
N GLY A 21 -0.83 8.41 -10.60
CA GLY A 21 -1.68 9.35 -11.31
C GLY A 21 -3.17 9.13 -11.03
N ILE A 22 -3.58 7.88 -10.90
CA ILE A 22 -4.98 7.53 -10.63
C ILE A 22 -5.41 7.97 -9.23
N ILE A 23 -4.58 7.72 -8.21
CA ILE A 23 -4.93 8.08 -6.84
C ILE A 23 -4.87 9.59 -6.59
N GLY A 24 -4.02 10.30 -7.36
CA GLY A 24 -3.91 11.76 -7.21
C GLY A 24 -3.56 12.16 -5.80
N ASP A 25 -4.42 12.95 -5.17
CA ASP A 25 -4.24 13.45 -3.80
C ASP A 25 -4.92 12.59 -2.73
N ARG A 26 -5.45 11.41 -3.10
CA ARG A 26 -5.98 10.46 -2.12
C ARG A 26 -4.86 10.00 -1.20
N ARG A 27 -5.17 9.82 0.09
CA ARG A 27 -4.16 9.56 1.12
C ARG A 27 -4.33 8.23 1.84
N HIS A 28 -5.44 7.54 1.65
CA HIS A 28 -5.70 6.27 2.34
C HIS A 28 -5.97 5.19 1.29
N ILE A 29 -5.05 4.23 1.17
CA ILE A 29 -5.10 3.19 0.14
C ILE A 29 -5.00 1.82 0.83
N ALA A 30 -6.00 0.99 0.62
CA ALA A 30 -6.07 -0.36 1.20
C ALA A 30 -5.86 -1.40 0.10
N PHE A 31 -4.86 -2.27 0.28
CA PHE A 31 -4.50 -3.30 -0.68
C PHE A 31 -5.01 -4.67 -0.21
N TYR A 32 -5.84 -5.28 -1.04
CA TYR A 32 -6.36 -6.62 -0.83
C TYR A 32 -5.68 -7.58 -1.80
N GLY A 33 -5.46 -8.80 -1.38
CA GLY A 33 -4.87 -9.83 -2.22
C GLY A 33 -4.34 -10.96 -1.36
N ASP A 34 -4.21 -12.15 -1.96
CA ASP A 34 -3.71 -13.31 -1.26
C ASP A 34 -2.24 -13.15 -0.88
N MET A 35 -1.78 -13.97 0.06
CA MET A 35 -0.36 -14.04 0.39
C MET A 35 0.42 -14.35 -0.89
N GLY A 36 1.48 -13.58 -1.13
CA GLY A 36 2.28 -13.76 -2.33
C GLY A 36 1.75 -13.10 -3.60
N ALA A 37 0.64 -12.34 -3.51
CA ALA A 37 0.10 -11.64 -4.67
C ALA A 37 0.97 -10.47 -5.13
N GLY A 38 1.93 -10.04 -4.31
CA GLY A 38 2.83 -8.94 -4.67
C GLY A 38 2.45 -7.60 -4.09
N LYS A 39 1.63 -7.57 -3.04
CA LYS A 39 1.21 -6.31 -2.39
C LYS A 39 2.40 -5.50 -1.92
N THR A 40 3.28 -6.10 -1.13
CA THR A 40 4.47 -5.42 -0.60
C THR A 40 5.39 -4.95 -1.73
N THR A 41 5.58 -5.80 -2.73
CA THR A 41 6.41 -5.47 -3.89
C THR A 41 5.87 -4.26 -4.64
N PHE A 42 4.55 -4.23 -4.86
CA PHE A 42 3.93 -3.09 -5.54
C PHE A 42 4.04 -1.81 -4.71
N ILE A 43 3.79 -1.91 -3.40
CA ILE A 43 3.88 -0.75 -2.50
C ILE A 43 5.29 -0.17 -2.50
N ARG A 44 6.31 -1.02 -2.45
CA ARG A 44 7.71 -0.57 -2.51
C ARG A 44 8.03 0.08 -3.85
N SER A 45 7.51 -0.45 -4.94
CA SER A 45 7.69 0.15 -6.25
C SER A 45 7.01 1.52 -6.32
N LEU A 46 5.81 1.63 -5.76
CA LEU A 46 5.11 2.91 -5.68
C LEU A 46 5.90 3.94 -4.87
N ALA A 47 6.40 3.55 -3.71
CA ALA A 47 7.23 4.44 -2.89
C ALA A 47 8.49 4.88 -3.65
N SER A 48 9.10 3.97 -4.40
CA SER A 48 10.29 4.26 -5.19
C SER A 48 10.00 5.28 -6.30
N VAL A 49 8.90 5.11 -7.05
CA VAL A 49 8.55 6.08 -8.12
C VAL A 49 8.14 7.43 -7.54
N LEU A 50 7.72 7.47 -6.28
CA LEU A 50 7.42 8.73 -5.58
C LEU A 50 8.67 9.39 -4.98
N GLY A 51 9.83 8.76 -5.11
CA GLY A 51 11.11 9.37 -4.75
C GLY A 51 11.81 8.80 -3.52
N MET A 52 11.33 7.69 -2.96
CA MET A 52 12.02 7.04 -1.84
C MET A 52 13.40 6.58 -2.27
N PRO A 53 14.47 6.86 -1.47
CA PRO A 53 15.80 6.33 -1.77
C PRO A 53 15.80 4.80 -1.81
N GLY A 54 16.56 4.22 -2.75
CA GLY A 54 16.53 2.79 -3.03
C GLY A 54 16.92 1.91 -1.85
N ASP A 55 17.76 2.40 -0.94
CA ASP A 55 18.21 1.64 0.23
C ASP A 55 17.18 1.57 1.36
N GLU A 56 16.22 2.49 1.42
CA GLU A 56 15.16 2.43 2.43
C GLU A 56 14.28 1.20 2.27
N ALA A 57 13.97 0.82 1.03
CA ALA A 57 13.15 -0.36 0.78
C ALA A 57 13.82 -1.65 1.27
N ALA A 58 15.14 -1.73 1.15
CA ALA A 58 15.89 -2.91 1.58
C ALA A 58 15.99 -3.04 3.09
N ASN A 59 15.82 -1.93 3.80
CA ASN A 59 15.98 -1.88 5.25
C ASN A 59 14.67 -1.89 6.03
N SER A 60 13.52 -2.05 5.34
CA SER A 60 12.23 -2.11 6.02
C SER A 60 12.15 -3.35 6.91
N PRO A 61 11.96 -3.19 8.23
CA PRO A 61 11.87 -4.35 9.12
C PRO A 61 10.61 -5.14 8.83
N SER A 62 10.75 -6.46 8.69
CA SER A 62 9.61 -7.34 8.38
C SER A 62 8.66 -7.53 9.56
N PHE A 63 9.02 -7.06 10.75
CA PHE A 63 8.21 -7.22 11.95
C PHE A 63 7.51 -5.96 12.42
N SER A 64 7.77 -4.83 11.76
CA SER A 64 7.11 -3.58 12.11
C SER A 64 5.70 -3.54 11.57
N LEU A 65 4.76 -3.10 12.40
CA LEU A 65 3.39 -2.88 11.99
C LEU A 65 3.31 -1.72 10.98
N VAL A 66 4.17 -0.72 11.12
CA VAL A 66 4.24 0.43 10.22
C VAL A 66 5.69 0.73 9.87
N ASN A 67 5.93 0.96 8.58
CA ASN A 67 7.20 1.44 8.06
C ASN A 67 7.03 2.85 7.53
N GLU A 68 8.04 3.67 7.73
CA GLU A 68 8.03 5.06 7.31
C GLU A 68 9.03 5.25 6.18
N TYR A 69 8.57 5.74 5.03
CA TYR A 69 9.41 6.03 3.88
C TYR A 69 9.45 7.53 3.65
N THR A 70 10.63 8.09 3.47
CA THR A 70 10.80 9.52 3.22
C THR A 70 10.93 9.76 1.72
N THR A 71 10.16 10.72 1.21
CA THR A 71 10.24 11.15 -0.20
C THR A 71 10.34 12.66 -0.25
N PRO A 72 10.74 13.24 -1.40
CA PRO A 72 10.77 14.71 -1.54
C PRO A 72 9.41 15.37 -1.31
N SER A 73 8.31 14.64 -1.57
CA SER A 73 6.95 15.15 -1.40
C SER A 73 6.41 14.97 0.02
N GLY A 74 7.11 14.25 0.89
CA GLY A 74 6.66 13.98 2.25
C GLY A 74 6.85 12.52 2.64
N ILE A 75 6.22 12.14 3.74
CA ILE A 75 6.34 10.81 4.31
C ILE A 75 5.25 9.90 3.76
N ILE A 76 5.61 8.63 3.55
CA ILE A 76 4.67 7.56 3.22
C ILE A 76 4.68 6.58 4.39
N TYR A 77 3.50 6.25 4.92
CA TYR A 77 3.36 5.21 5.94
C TYR A 77 2.88 3.93 5.27
N HIS A 78 3.62 2.85 5.46
CA HIS A 78 3.29 1.53 4.93
C HIS A 78 2.93 0.62 6.10
N PHE A 79 1.65 0.26 6.20
CA PHE A 79 1.14 -0.60 7.26
C PHE A 79 1.00 -2.03 6.76
N ASP A 80 1.37 -2.99 7.61
CA ASP A 80 1.10 -4.40 7.37
C ASP A 80 0.38 -4.95 8.59
N PHE A 81 -0.93 -5.21 8.44
CA PHE A 81 -1.79 -5.66 9.53
C PHE A 81 -1.91 -7.17 9.62
N TYR A 82 -1.10 -7.92 8.87
CA TYR A 82 -1.23 -9.37 8.81
C TYR A 82 -1.22 -10.04 10.19
N ARG A 83 -0.36 -9.56 11.10
CA ARG A 83 -0.17 -10.13 12.42
C ARG A 83 -1.04 -9.54 13.52
N LEU A 84 -1.92 -8.61 13.18
CA LEU A 84 -2.83 -8.05 14.17
C LEU A 84 -3.85 -9.09 14.63
N ASP A 85 -4.02 -9.22 15.93
CA ASP A 85 -5.04 -10.06 16.53
C ASP A 85 -6.35 -9.31 16.73
N SER A 86 -6.29 -7.97 16.87
CA SER A 86 -7.47 -7.16 17.16
C SER A 86 -7.30 -5.73 16.65
N VAL A 87 -8.41 -5.04 16.48
CA VAL A 87 -8.43 -3.61 16.12
C VAL A 87 -7.77 -2.78 17.23
N GLU A 88 -7.89 -3.19 18.47
CA GLU A 88 -7.31 -2.47 19.61
C GLU A 88 -5.80 -2.34 19.50
N GLU A 89 -5.11 -3.33 18.94
CA GLU A 89 -3.66 -3.24 18.72
C GLU A 89 -3.32 -2.09 17.77
N ALA A 90 -4.12 -1.87 16.73
CA ALA A 90 -3.92 -0.74 15.82
C ALA A 90 -4.18 0.58 16.53
N LEU A 91 -5.22 0.64 17.36
CA LEU A 91 -5.52 1.85 18.13
C LEU A 91 -4.41 2.16 19.13
N ASP A 92 -3.80 1.13 19.70
CA ASP A 92 -2.73 1.30 20.69
C ASP A 92 -1.47 1.95 20.10
N ILE A 93 -1.18 1.77 18.81
CA ILE A 93 -0.05 2.44 18.17
C ILE A 93 -0.41 3.86 17.72
N GLY A 94 -1.64 4.32 17.93
CA GLY A 94 -2.08 5.65 17.53
C GLY A 94 -2.37 5.77 16.04
N ILE A 95 -2.95 4.73 15.42
CA ILE A 95 -3.16 4.70 13.97
C ILE A 95 -3.97 5.90 13.48
N GLU A 96 -4.88 6.42 14.32
CA GLU A 96 -5.71 7.57 13.94
C GLU A 96 -4.86 8.82 13.69
N GLU A 97 -3.76 8.99 14.42
CA GLU A 97 -2.84 10.11 14.18
C GLU A 97 -2.14 9.97 12.83
N TYR A 98 -1.79 8.75 12.43
CA TYR A 98 -1.23 8.52 11.10
C TYR A 98 -2.23 8.88 10.02
N PHE A 99 -3.49 8.45 10.16
CA PHE A 99 -4.53 8.75 9.18
C PHE A 99 -4.82 10.23 9.08
N ASP A 100 -4.69 10.97 10.17
CA ASP A 100 -4.96 12.41 10.22
C ASP A 100 -3.76 13.25 9.81
N SER A 101 -2.60 12.64 9.60
CA SER A 101 -1.34 13.37 9.35
C SER A 101 -1.26 14.04 7.98
N GLY A 102 -2.12 13.65 7.04
CA GLY A 102 -2.03 14.12 5.66
C GLY A 102 -1.01 13.35 4.81
N ALA A 103 -0.26 12.42 5.41
CA ALA A 103 0.67 11.58 4.68
C ALA A 103 -0.06 10.47 3.92
N LEU A 104 0.58 9.96 2.87
CA LEU A 104 0.05 8.82 2.13
C LEU A 104 0.17 7.56 3.00
N CYS A 105 -0.95 6.90 3.24
CA CYS A 105 -1.02 5.67 4.05
C CYS A 105 -1.37 4.50 3.14
N LEU A 106 -0.45 3.56 3.00
CA LEU A 106 -0.60 2.36 2.18
C LEU A 106 -0.72 1.16 3.11
N MET A 107 -1.84 0.44 3.02
CA MET A 107 -2.19 -0.59 4.00
C MET A 107 -2.30 -1.96 3.36
N GLU A 108 -1.61 -2.96 3.93
CA GLU A 108 -1.78 -4.38 3.59
C GLU A 108 -2.61 -5.05 4.68
N TRP A 109 -3.40 -6.04 4.27
CA TRP A 109 -4.31 -6.79 5.16
C TRP A 109 -5.28 -5.86 5.90
N PRO A 110 -5.96 -4.97 5.14
CA PRO A 110 -6.91 -4.02 5.77
C PRO A 110 -8.11 -4.73 6.39
N GLU A 111 -8.33 -6.00 6.08
CA GLU A 111 -9.38 -6.83 6.66
C GLU A 111 -9.30 -6.85 8.19
N ARG A 112 -8.09 -6.65 8.72
CA ARG A 112 -7.87 -6.68 10.18
C ARG A 112 -8.38 -5.44 10.89
N ILE A 113 -8.62 -4.34 10.15
CA ILE A 113 -9.00 -3.05 10.76
C ILE A 113 -10.22 -2.41 10.07
N ILE A 114 -11.06 -3.19 9.43
CA ILE A 114 -12.23 -2.68 8.69
C ILE A 114 -13.03 -1.64 9.49
N PRO A 115 -13.33 -1.87 10.79
CA PRO A 115 -14.17 -0.91 11.54
C PRO A 115 -13.57 0.48 11.68
N ILE A 116 -12.24 0.65 11.50
CA ILE A 116 -11.57 1.93 11.69
C ILE A 116 -10.93 2.46 10.42
N LEU A 117 -11.17 1.85 9.27
CA LEU A 117 -10.68 2.39 8.00
C LEU A 117 -11.33 3.74 7.72
N PRO A 118 -10.55 4.74 7.25
CA PRO A 118 -11.13 6.02 6.86
C PRO A 118 -12.17 5.86 5.75
N GLU A 119 -13.20 6.71 5.75
CA GLU A 119 -14.28 6.63 4.77
C GLU A 119 -13.81 6.86 3.34
N ASP A 120 -12.77 7.67 3.16
CA ASP A 120 -12.21 7.99 1.84
C ASP A 120 -11.18 6.99 1.35
N THR A 121 -11.10 5.81 1.96
CA THR A 121 -10.13 4.79 1.59
C THR A 121 -10.38 4.27 0.17
N VAL A 122 -9.33 4.32 -0.65
CA VAL A 122 -9.33 3.70 -1.97
C VAL A 122 -9.00 2.23 -1.81
N THR A 123 -9.78 1.36 -2.44
CA THR A 123 -9.59 -0.09 -2.36
C THR A 123 -8.88 -0.58 -3.62
N VAL A 124 -7.81 -1.35 -3.42
CA VAL A 124 -7.06 -1.96 -4.52
C VAL A 124 -7.00 -3.46 -4.31
N LYS A 125 -7.44 -4.23 -5.28
CA LYS A 125 -7.33 -5.69 -5.25
C LYS A 125 -6.26 -6.13 -6.23
N ILE A 126 -5.26 -6.86 -5.75
CA ILE A 126 -4.21 -7.44 -6.59
C ILE A 126 -4.49 -8.92 -6.79
N THR A 127 -4.57 -9.35 -8.04
CA THR A 127 -4.84 -10.73 -8.42
C THR A 127 -3.67 -11.26 -9.23
N VAL A 128 -3.23 -12.49 -8.92
CA VAL A 128 -2.26 -13.23 -9.72
C VAL A 128 -3.02 -13.99 -10.79
N ASN A 129 -2.68 -13.79 -12.05
CA ASN A 129 -3.31 -14.49 -13.16
C ASN A 129 -2.57 -15.79 -13.47
N ASP A 130 -3.16 -16.66 -14.30
CA ASP A 130 -2.61 -17.99 -14.62
C ASP A 130 -1.22 -17.93 -15.28
N ASP A 131 -0.91 -16.83 -15.98
CA ASP A 131 0.37 -16.62 -16.64
C ASP A 131 1.39 -15.87 -15.78
N ASP A 132 1.12 -15.77 -14.47
CA ASP A 132 1.92 -15.04 -13.49
C ASP A 132 1.93 -13.51 -13.67
N SER A 133 1.12 -12.98 -14.58
CA SER A 133 0.87 -11.54 -14.62
C SER A 133 0.01 -11.13 -13.42
N ARG A 134 -0.04 -9.84 -13.13
CA ARG A 134 -0.84 -9.30 -12.03
C ARG A 134 -1.87 -8.33 -12.59
N THR A 135 -3.00 -8.25 -11.93
CA THR A 135 -4.06 -7.27 -12.24
C THR A 135 -4.40 -6.51 -10.98
N LEU A 136 -4.41 -5.18 -11.09
CA LEU A 136 -4.90 -4.30 -10.03
C LEU A 136 -6.28 -3.80 -10.42
N LEU A 137 -7.25 -3.97 -9.51
CA LEU A 137 -8.58 -3.37 -9.64
C LEU A 137 -8.72 -2.31 -8.56
N ILE A 138 -8.95 -1.07 -8.99
CA ILE A 138 -8.95 0.11 -8.12
C ILE A 138 -10.36 0.66 -8.03
N SER A 139 -10.90 0.69 -6.82
CA SER A 139 -12.24 1.24 -6.52
C SER A 139 -12.09 2.49 -5.67
N GLU A 140 -12.61 3.59 -6.15
CA GLU A 140 -12.57 4.86 -5.44
C GLU A 140 -13.82 5.12 -4.59
#